data_253c00a0f93d55b6e54173181e421598
#
_entry.id   253c00a0f93d55b6e54173181e421598
#
_cell.length_a   1.000
_cell.length_b   1.000
_cell.length_c   1.000
_cell.angle_alpha   90.00
_cell.angle_beta   90.00
_cell.angle_gamma   90.00
#
_symmetry.space_group_name_H-M   'P 1'
#
loop_
_entity.id
_entity.type
_entity.pdbx_description
1 polymer ?
#
loop_
_entity_poly.entity_id
_entity_poly.type
_entity_poly.pdbx_seq_one_letter_code
_entity_poly.pdbx_strand_id
1 'polypeptide(L)'
;MHTGDVKWKDVDKNGTITENDRDILGNAYPDFTYGISTDFSYKNFDLRATFTGSEGAKVINFQKYYLYNMEGSGNQLVSVLNRWRSDDNPGSGGVFRAARSSTPNTSQRLSSYMVDDASFFRCANITLGYNFPANWMKKAGIQALRIYVSVDNLFTLTDYEGYNPEVDYKGDNLLPGFDWGVYPLARTYSIGAKITF
;
A
#
# COMPACT_ATOMS: atom_id res chain seq x y z
N MET A 1 -29.00 -14.43 5.06
CA MET A 1 -28.46 -13.17 4.47
C MET A 1 -29.54 -12.13 4.61
N HIS A 2 -29.21 -10.94 5.11
CA HIS A 2 -30.17 -9.84 5.28
C HIS A 2 -29.81 -8.70 4.34
N THR A 3 -30.76 -7.81 4.08
CA THR A 3 -30.49 -6.61 3.29
C THR A 3 -29.36 -5.81 3.95
N GLY A 4 -28.40 -5.35 3.13
CA GLY A 4 -27.19 -4.68 3.61
C GLY A 4 -26.04 -5.60 4.03
N ASP A 5 -26.19 -6.91 3.99
CA ASP A 5 -25.11 -7.87 4.17
C ASP A 5 -24.23 -7.96 2.91
N VAL A 6 -23.01 -8.49 3.09
CA VAL A 6 -22.15 -8.90 1.98
C VAL A 6 -22.87 -9.97 1.16
N LYS A 7 -23.01 -9.72 -0.15
CA LYS A 7 -23.64 -10.67 -1.08
C LYS A 7 -22.60 -11.65 -1.58
N TRP A 8 -22.77 -12.91 -1.21
CA TRP A 8 -21.92 -14.02 -1.68
C TRP A 8 -22.36 -14.45 -3.09
N LYS A 9 -21.38 -14.84 -3.90
CA LYS A 9 -21.61 -15.38 -5.24
C LYS A 9 -21.79 -16.90 -5.13
N ASP A 10 -22.90 -17.40 -5.65
CA ASP A 10 -23.14 -18.82 -5.89
C ASP A 10 -22.42 -19.19 -7.20
N VAL A 11 -21.27 -19.84 -7.07
CA VAL A 11 -20.38 -20.14 -8.20
C VAL A 11 -20.87 -21.37 -8.95
N ASP A 12 -21.34 -22.41 -8.24
CA ASP A 12 -21.84 -23.65 -8.81
C ASP A 12 -23.34 -23.58 -9.18
N LYS A 13 -24.02 -22.46 -8.86
CA LYS A 13 -25.41 -22.15 -9.18
C LYS A 13 -26.42 -23.16 -8.62
N ASN A 14 -26.12 -23.74 -7.47
CA ASN A 14 -27.00 -24.71 -6.79
C ASN A 14 -28.04 -24.07 -5.85
N GLY A 15 -27.99 -22.71 -5.69
CA GLY A 15 -28.90 -21.94 -4.85
C GLY A 15 -28.51 -21.92 -3.36
N THR A 16 -27.38 -22.52 -2.98
CA THR A 16 -26.92 -22.62 -1.60
C THR A 16 -25.44 -22.24 -1.51
N ILE A 17 -25.08 -21.26 -0.66
CA ILE A 17 -23.68 -20.85 -0.49
C ILE A 17 -22.95 -21.86 0.42
N THR A 18 -21.99 -22.58 -0.16
CA THR A 18 -21.19 -23.62 0.48
C THR A 18 -19.70 -23.40 0.26
N GLU A 19 -18.86 -24.32 0.68
CA GLU A 19 -17.43 -24.30 0.40
C GLU A 19 -17.07 -24.50 -1.08
N ASN A 20 -18.01 -25.07 -1.86
CA ASN A 20 -17.85 -25.24 -3.31
C ASN A 20 -17.95 -23.91 -4.08
N ASP A 21 -18.42 -22.86 -3.42
CA ASP A 21 -18.50 -21.51 -3.99
C ASP A 21 -17.22 -20.69 -3.81
N ARG A 22 -16.12 -21.33 -3.42
CA ARG A 22 -14.81 -20.70 -3.37
C ARG A 22 -14.25 -20.56 -4.77
N ASP A 23 -13.71 -19.38 -5.06
CA ASP A 23 -13.09 -19.04 -6.34
C ASP A 23 -11.69 -18.47 -6.13
N ILE A 24 -10.83 -18.58 -7.13
CA ILE A 24 -9.49 -17.99 -7.11
C ILE A 24 -9.61 -16.50 -7.43
N LEU A 25 -9.24 -15.65 -6.49
CA LEU A 25 -9.38 -14.19 -6.60
C LEU A 25 -8.12 -13.51 -7.14
N GLY A 26 -7.04 -14.24 -7.31
CA GLY A 26 -5.78 -13.73 -7.82
C GLY A 26 -4.57 -14.44 -7.24
N ASN A 27 -3.40 -13.85 -7.44
CA ASN A 27 -2.12 -14.35 -6.97
C ASN A 27 -1.47 -13.34 -6.03
N ALA A 28 -0.85 -13.82 -4.96
CA ALA A 28 -0.07 -12.96 -4.06
C ALA A 28 1.27 -12.51 -4.67
N TYR A 29 1.76 -13.25 -5.68
CA TYR A 29 2.97 -12.87 -6.40
C TYR A 29 2.63 -11.95 -7.58
N PRO A 30 3.43 -10.92 -7.84
CA PRO A 30 3.22 -10.04 -8.98
C PRO A 30 3.46 -10.76 -10.30
N ASP A 31 2.81 -10.30 -11.36
CA ASP A 31 3.07 -10.76 -12.72
C ASP A 31 4.45 -10.30 -13.18
N PHE A 32 4.85 -9.07 -12.81
CA PHE A 32 6.20 -8.56 -13.02
C PHE A 32 6.54 -7.44 -12.04
N THR A 33 7.85 -7.27 -11.84
CA THR A 33 8.44 -6.14 -11.11
C THR A 33 9.38 -5.38 -12.01
N TYR A 34 9.53 -4.08 -11.79
CA TYR A 34 10.41 -3.24 -12.60
C TYR A 34 11.14 -2.21 -11.76
N GLY A 35 12.30 -1.79 -12.27
CA GLY A 35 13.11 -0.73 -11.68
C GLY A 35 13.67 0.18 -12.76
N ILE A 36 13.58 1.49 -12.54
CA ILE A 36 14.10 2.51 -13.44
C ILE A 36 15.02 3.42 -12.62
N SER A 37 16.26 3.56 -13.06
CA SER A 37 17.19 4.52 -12.47
C SER A 37 17.66 5.50 -13.53
N THR A 38 17.71 6.78 -13.19
CA THR A 38 18.21 7.84 -14.06
C THR A 38 19.23 8.68 -13.32
N ASP A 39 20.29 9.01 -14.04
CA ASP A 39 21.34 9.94 -13.61
C ASP A 39 21.40 11.09 -14.62
N PHE A 40 21.20 12.30 -14.13
CA PHE A 40 21.23 13.51 -14.95
C PHE A 40 22.25 14.50 -14.38
N SER A 41 23.12 15.02 -15.21
CA SER A 41 24.12 16.01 -14.81
C SER A 41 24.03 17.24 -15.71
N TYR A 42 23.96 18.41 -15.07
CA TYR A 42 24.00 19.68 -15.77
C TYR A 42 24.90 20.69 -15.05
N LYS A 43 26.01 21.08 -15.69
CA LYS A 43 27.04 21.92 -15.06
C LYS A 43 27.56 21.30 -13.76
N ASN A 44 27.28 21.92 -12.64
CA ASN A 44 27.70 21.50 -11.32
C ASN A 44 26.62 20.72 -10.55
N PHE A 45 25.42 20.56 -11.11
CA PHE A 45 24.34 19.80 -10.51
C PHE A 45 24.34 18.36 -11.01
N ASP A 46 24.05 17.44 -10.12
CA ASP A 46 23.73 16.05 -10.42
C ASP A 46 22.41 15.67 -9.78
N LEU A 47 21.57 15.03 -10.54
CA LEU A 47 20.28 14.48 -10.08
C LEU A 47 20.29 12.98 -10.36
N ARG A 48 20.03 12.20 -9.32
CA ARG A 48 19.77 10.77 -9.43
C ARG A 48 18.37 10.48 -8.93
N ALA A 49 17.62 9.68 -9.68
CA ALA A 49 16.32 9.19 -9.24
C ALA A 49 16.19 7.70 -9.53
N THR A 50 15.63 6.97 -8.57
CA THR A 50 15.34 5.54 -8.67
C THR A 50 13.86 5.30 -8.39
N PHE A 51 13.23 4.62 -9.33
CA PHE A 51 11.83 4.22 -9.23
C PHE A 51 11.74 2.70 -9.23
N THR A 52 10.79 2.18 -8.47
CA THR A 52 10.46 0.75 -8.42
C THR A 52 8.96 0.57 -8.56
N GLY A 53 8.56 -0.54 -9.12
CA GLY A 53 7.15 -0.88 -9.22
C GLY A 53 6.91 -2.39 -9.30
N SER A 54 5.67 -2.75 -9.05
CA SER A 54 5.18 -4.12 -9.06
C SER A 54 3.74 -4.11 -9.56
N GLU A 55 3.39 -5.07 -10.39
CA GLU A 55 2.08 -5.15 -11.02
C GLU A 55 1.47 -6.55 -10.87
N GLY A 56 0.15 -6.60 -10.64
CA GLY A 56 -0.65 -7.82 -10.68
C GLY A 56 -0.79 -8.55 -9.34
N ALA A 57 0.00 -8.21 -8.31
CA ALA A 57 -0.13 -8.84 -7.01
C ALA A 57 -1.47 -8.52 -6.34
N LYS A 58 -2.06 -9.52 -5.68
CA LYS A 58 -3.26 -9.35 -4.84
C LYS A 58 -2.91 -9.59 -3.38
N VAL A 59 -3.49 -8.79 -2.50
CA VAL A 59 -3.25 -8.84 -1.06
C VAL A 59 -4.57 -9.00 -0.33
N ILE A 60 -4.60 -9.86 0.68
CA ILE A 60 -5.70 -9.96 1.64
C ILE A 60 -5.45 -8.94 2.73
N ASN A 61 -6.24 -7.88 2.72
CA ASN A 61 -6.17 -6.80 3.70
C ASN A 61 -6.97 -7.14 4.95
N PHE A 62 -6.32 -7.78 5.94
CA PHE A 62 -6.94 -8.12 7.21
C PHE A 62 -7.28 -6.91 8.08
N GLN A 63 -6.77 -5.72 7.77
CA GLN A 63 -7.20 -4.51 8.47
C GLN A 63 -8.69 -4.26 8.21
N LYS A 64 -9.20 -4.60 7.01
CA LYS A 64 -10.64 -4.53 6.70
C LYS A 64 -11.47 -5.43 7.63
N TYR A 65 -10.95 -6.61 8.00
CA TYR A 65 -11.61 -7.51 8.95
C TYR A 65 -11.87 -6.84 10.31
N TYR A 66 -10.91 -6.08 10.81
CA TYR A 66 -11.02 -5.44 12.13
C TYR A 66 -11.67 -4.06 12.08
N LEU A 67 -11.36 -3.26 11.05
CA LEU A 67 -11.71 -1.85 11.01
C LEU A 67 -13.05 -1.56 10.31
N TYR A 68 -13.66 -2.56 9.67
CA TYR A 68 -14.95 -2.45 9.00
C TYR A 68 -16.02 -3.39 9.57
N ASN A 69 -15.69 -4.27 10.51
CA ASN A 69 -16.63 -5.28 10.97
C ASN A 69 -17.83 -4.71 11.75
N MET A 70 -17.65 -3.54 12.36
CA MET A 70 -18.68 -2.87 13.19
C MET A 70 -19.28 -3.79 14.27
N GLU A 71 -18.44 -4.66 14.82
CA GLU A 71 -18.76 -5.57 15.91
C GLU A 71 -17.87 -5.30 17.12
N GLY A 72 -18.41 -5.48 18.32
CA GLY A 72 -17.66 -5.29 19.56
C GLY A 72 -17.34 -3.83 19.87
N SER A 73 -16.26 -3.61 20.62
CA SER A 73 -15.84 -2.30 21.17
C SER A 73 -14.60 -1.70 20.49
N GLY A 74 -14.12 -2.31 19.40
CA GLY A 74 -12.95 -1.85 18.68
C GLY A 74 -13.19 -0.54 17.90
N ASN A 75 -12.12 0.22 17.68
CA ASN A 75 -12.18 1.38 16.80
C ASN A 75 -12.45 0.95 15.35
N GLN A 76 -13.19 1.79 14.63
CA GLN A 76 -13.57 1.56 13.23
C GLN A 76 -13.07 2.71 12.36
N LEU A 77 -12.95 2.49 11.06
CA LEU A 77 -12.65 3.57 10.11
C LEU A 77 -13.85 4.50 9.97
N VAL A 78 -13.56 5.78 9.65
CA VAL A 78 -14.60 6.81 9.45
C VAL A 78 -15.54 6.43 8.30
N SER A 79 -15.05 5.70 7.31
CA SER A 79 -15.84 5.21 6.17
C SER A 79 -17.05 4.35 6.57
N VAL A 80 -17.04 3.71 7.76
CA VAL A 80 -18.20 2.96 8.26
C VAL A 80 -19.42 3.85 8.58
N LEU A 81 -19.23 5.16 8.64
CA LEU A 81 -20.34 6.11 8.76
C LEU A 81 -21.23 6.07 7.50
N ASN A 82 -20.69 5.66 6.36
CA ASN A 82 -21.39 5.51 5.09
C ASN A 82 -22.01 4.12 4.90
N ARG A 83 -22.10 3.32 5.97
CA ARG A 83 -22.68 1.98 5.94
C ARG A 83 -24.16 1.97 5.53
N TRP A 84 -24.63 0.87 5.05
CA TRP A 84 -26.05 0.61 4.88
C TRP A 84 -26.79 0.68 6.23
N ARG A 85 -27.90 1.38 6.33
CA ARG A 85 -28.72 1.52 7.54
C ARG A 85 -30.15 1.00 7.34
N SER A 86 -30.75 1.34 6.20
CA SER A 86 -32.09 0.95 5.80
C SER A 86 -32.24 1.09 4.29
N ASP A 87 -33.34 0.60 3.74
CA ASP A 87 -33.64 0.74 2.30
C ASP A 87 -33.78 2.21 1.90
N ASP A 88 -34.29 3.07 2.81
CA ASP A 88 -34.38 4.53 2.60
C ASP A 88 -33.02 5.25 2.80
N ASN A 89 -32.08 4.60 3.47
CA ASN A 89 -30.74 5.12 3.69
C ASN A 89 -29.69 4.02 3.47
N PRO A 90 -29.42 3.66 2.21
CA PRO A 90 -28.52 2.57 1.85
C PRO A 90 -27.03 2.90 2.04
N GLY A 91 -26.70 4.15 2.42
CA GLY A 91 -25.31 4.60 2.48
C GLY A 91 -24.71 4.88 1.10
N SER A 92 -23.38 4.95 1.00
CA SER A 92 -22.67 5.25 -0.25
C SER A 92 -22.37 4.02 -1.14
N GLY A 93 -22.86 2.83 -0.76
CA GLY A 93 -22.46 1.57 -1.38
C GLY A 93 -21.08 1.08 -0.90
N GLY A 94 -20.85 -0.22 -1.03
CA GLY A 94 -19.55 -0.83 -0.66
C GLY A 94 -19.28 -1.02 0.84
N VAL A 95 -20.07 -0.44 1.73
CA VAL A 95 -19.97 -0.67 3.18
C VAL A 95 -21.25 -1.36 3.68
N PHE A 96 -21.08 -2.55 4.21
CA PHE A 96 -22.18 -3.38 4.69
C PHE A 96 -22.80 -2.82 6.00
N ARG A 97 -23.95 -3.37 6.40
CA ARG A 97 -24.63 -2.98 7.64
C ARG A 97 -23.82 -3.34 8.89
N ALA A 98 -24.04 -2.61 9.97
CA ALA A 98 -23.51 -2.99 11.27
C ALA A 98 -24.15 -4.29 11.77
N ALA A 99 -23.37 -5.11 12.48
CA ALA A 99 -23.87 -6.27 13.18
C ALA A 99 -24.79 -5.85 14.35
N ARG A 100 -25.71 -6.72 14.70
CA ARG A 100 -26.54 -6.62 15.90
C ARG A 100 -26.58 -7.99 16.59
N SER A 101 -26.74 -8.01 17.89
CA SER A 101 -26.78 -9.26 18.66
C SER A 101 -27.84 -10.27 18.15
N SER A 102 -28.96 -9.75 17.65
CA SER A 102 -30.04 -10.56 17.05
C SER A 102 -29.82 -10.87 15.56
N THR A 103 -28.87 -10.21 14.91
CA THR A 103 -28.64 -10.30 13.46
C THR A 103 -27.16 -10.06 13.16
N PRO A 104 -26.29 -11.04 13.49
CA PRO A 104 -24.87 -10.91 13.17
C PRO A 104 -24.67 -10.73 11.66
N ASN A 105 -23.66 -9.95 11.27
CA ASN A 105 -23.30 -9.83 9.86
C ASN A 105 -22.36 -10.97 9.45
N THR A 106 -22.18 -11.14 8.15
CA THR A 106 -21.29 -12.17 7.58
C THR A 106 -19.97 -11.60 7.10
N SER A 107 -19.65 -10.37 7.50
CA SER A 107 -18.48 -9.62 7.02
C SER A 107 -17.14 -10.24 7.43
N GLN A 108 -17.14 -11.05 8.49
CA GLN A 108 -15.94 -11.69 9.01
C GLN A 108 -15.46 -12.90 8.20
N ARG A 109 -16.13 -13.25 7.10
CA ARG A 109 -15.64 -14.30 6.20
C ARG A 109 -14.71 -13.72 5.17
N LEU A 110 -13.62 -14.43 4.88
CA LEU A 110 -12.71 -14.09 3.78
C LEU A 110 -13.50 -14.05 2.47
N SER A 111 -13.39 -12.95 1.76
CA SER A 111 -14.10 -12.71 0.50
C SER A 111 -13.33 -11.72 -0.38
N SER A 112 -13.79 -11.54 -1.60
CA SER A 112 -13.26 -10.52 -2.50
C SER A 112 -13.29 -9.10 -1.93
N TYR A 113 -14.13 -8.83 -0.93
CA TYR A 113 -14.16 -7.56 -0.21
C TYR A 113 -12.84 -7.25 0.51
N MET A 114 -12.11 -8.27 0.92
CA MET A 114 -10.82 -8.13 1.64
C MET A 114 -9.61 -8.23 0.71
N VAL A 115 -9.82 -8.52 -0.58
CA VAL A 115 -8.74 -8.67 -1.54
C VAL A 115 -8.55 -7.37 -2.31
N ASP A 116 -7.40 -6.75 -2.12
CA ASP A 116 -7.02 -5.51 -2.78
C ASP A 116 -5.96 -5.75 -3.86
N ASP A 117 -5.88 -4.84 -4.80
CA ASP A 117 -4.76 -4.75 -5.74
C ASP A 117 -3.55 -4.14 -5.03
N ALA A 118 -2.42 -4.83 -5.06
CA ALA A 118 -1.17 -4.38 -4.46
C ALA A 118 -0.18 -3.84 -5.51
N SER A 119 -0.64 -3.55 -6.71
CA SER A 119 0.18 -2.89 -7.73
C SER A 119 0.59 -1.50 -7.27
N PHE A 120 1.84 -1.13 -7.54
CA PHE A 120 2.35 0.18 -7.15
C PHE A 120 3.45 0.68 -8.05
N PHE A 121 3.63 2.01 -8.06
CA PHE A 121 4.79 2.71 -8.57
C PHE A 121 5.35 3.64 -7.51
N ARG A 122 6.63 3.52 -7.18
CA ARG A 122 7.29 4.26 -6.10
C ARG A 122 8.52 5.01 -6.59
N CYS A 123 8.67 6.26 -6.16
CA CYS A 123 9.94 6.93 -6.15
C CYS A 123 10.72 6.51 -4.91
N ALA A 124 11.58 5.48 -5.07
CA ALA A 124 12.32 4.87 -3.97
C ALA A 124 13.40 5.79 -3.42
N ASN A 125 14.11 6.52 -4.30
CA ASN A 125 15.10 7.51 -3.91
C ASN A 125 15.18 8.62 -4.94
N ILE A 126 15.39 9.86 -4.49
CA ILE A 126 15.79 10.99 -5.32
C ILE A 126 16.89 11.76 -4.59
N THR A 127 17.99 12.03 -5.28
CA THR A 127 19.15 12.74 -4.75
C THR A 127 19.54 13.85 -5.69
N LEU A 128 19.61 15.09 -5.17
CA LEU A 128 20.13 16.27 -5.88
C LEU A 128 21.45 16.67 -5.23
N GLY A 129 22.51 16.69 -6.01
CA GLY A 129 23.85 17.09 -5.60
C GLY A 129 24.31 18.36 -6.30
N TYR A 130 25.19 19.10 -5.62
CA TYR A 130 25.92 20.23 -6.18
C TYR A 130 27.41 20.07 -5.93
N ASN A 131 28.19 20.06 -6.99
CA ASN A 131 29.64 19.95 -6.97
C ASN A 131 30.24 21.36 -7.07
N PHE A 132 30.92 21.79 -6.03
CA PHE A 132 31.50 23.14 -6.00
C PHE A 132 32.66 23.24 -6.98
N PRO A 133 32.79 24.38 -7.72
CA PRO A 133 33.91 24.59 -8.63
C PRO A 133 35.25 24.51 -7.92
N ALA A 134 36.18 23.75 -8.48
CA ALA A 134 37.52 23.53 -7.89
C ALA A 134 38.26 24.83 -7.56
N ASN A 135 38.04 25.89 -8.34
CA ASN A 135 38.69 27.19 -8.15
C ASN A 135 38.31 27.86 -6.83
N TRP A 136 37.10 27.59 -6.32
CA TRP A 136 36.66 28.11 -5.02
C TRP A 136 37.28 27.36 -3.84
N MET A 137 37.54 26.07 -4.05
CA MET A 137 37.97 25.14 -2.99
C MET A 137 39.52 25.16 -2.83
N LYS A 138 40.29 25.48 -3.87
CA LYS A 138 41.76 25.51 -3.82
C LYS A 138 42.32 26.41 -2.73
N LYS A 139 41.68 27.54 -2.45
CA LYS A 139 42.12 28.48 -1.40
C LYS A 139 42.01 27.88 0.01
N ALA A 140 41.13 26.89 0.18
CA ALA A 140 40.89 26.20 1.47
C ALA A 140 41.66 24.87 1.56
N GLY A 141 42.52 24.52 0.58
CA GLY A 141 43.22 23.23 0.55
C GLY A 141 42.31 22.03 0.25
N ILE A 142 41.11 22.27 -0.24
CA ILE A 142 40.12 21.25 -0.57
C ILE A 142 40.19 20.96 -2.07
N GLN A 143 40.33 19.68 -2.44
CA GLN A 143 40.33 19.24 -3.84
C GLN A 143 38.92 19.20 -4.45
N ALA A 144 37.94 18.67 -3.68
CA ALA A 144 36.56 18.63 -4.11
C ALA A 144 35.60 18.74 -2.93
N LEU A 145 34.48 19.44 -3.15
CA LEU A 145 33.35 19.52 -2.22
C LEU A 145 32.06 19.27 -3.01
N ARG A 146 31.27 18.30 -2.56
CA ARG A 146 29.90 18.06 -3.02
C ARG A 146 28.96 18.12 -1.83
N ILE A 147 27.87 18.89 -1.95
CA ILE A 147 26.74 18.88 -1.03
C ILE A 147 25.57 18.23 -1.75
N TYR A 148 24.79 17.41 -1.02
CA TYR A 148 23.62 16.77 -1.61
C TYR A 148 22.46 16.70 -0.61
N VAL A 149 21.26 16.65 -1.16
CA VAL A 149 20.03 16.36 -0.44
C VAL A 149 19.44 15.10 -1.07
N SER A 150 19.00 14.17 -0.24
CA SER A 150 18.37 12.92 -0.68
C SER A 150 17.05 12.73 0.02
N VAL A 151 16.08 12.17 -0.69
CA VAL A 151 14.78 11.78 -0.15
C VAL A 151 14.53 10.33 -0.51
N ASP A 152 14.29 9.50 0.49
CA ASP A 152 13.84 8.12 0.30
C ASP A 152 12.33 8.03 0.44
N ASN A 153 11.73 7.15 -0.35
CA ASN A 153 10.29 6.89 -0.39
C ASN A 153 9.47 8.18 -0.59
N LEU A 154 9.87 9.01 -1.58
CA LEU A 154 9.26 10.32 -1.81
C LEU A 154 7.74 10.23 -2.01
N PHE A 155 7.29 9.26 -2.82
CA PHE A 155 5.88 8.94 -3.01
C PHE A 155 5.69 7.48 -3.45
N THR A 156 4.51 6.95 -3.20
CA THR A 156 4.03 5.68 -3.76
C THR A 156 2.66 5.93 -4.36
N LEU A 157 2.47 5.56 -5.61
CA LEU A 157 1.19 5.57 -6.32
C LEU A 157 0.67 4.13 -6.29
N THR A 158 -0.50 3.92 -5.72
CA THR A 158 -1.14 2.60 -5.56
C THR A 158 -2.62 2.78 -5.27
N ASP A 159 -3.43 1.82 -5.68
CA ASP A 159 -4.85 1.73 -5.31
C ASP A 159 -5.05 0.90 -4.04
N TYR A 160 -3.97 0.39 -3.45
CA TYR A 160 -4.01 -0.37 -2.20
C TYR A 160 -4.46 0.51 -1.04
N GLU A 161 -5.49 0.09 -0.31
CA GLU A 161 -6.07 0.86 0.80
C GLU A 161 -5.29 0.71 2.12
N GLY A 162 -4.32 -0.22 2.20
CA GLY A 162 -3.46 -0.39 3.37
C GLY A 162 -2.26 0.57 3.41
N TYR A 163 -1.39 0.40 4.39
CA TYR A 163 -0.25 1.30 4.61
C TYR A 163 0.91 1.10 3.63
N ASN A 164 1.12 -0.12 3.17
CA ASN A 164 2.19 -0.46 2.24
C ASN A 164 1.76 -1.63 1.34
N PRO A 165 1.78 -1.47 0.00
CA PRO A 165 1.42 -2.56 -0.91
C PRO A 165 2.43 -3.71 -0.92
N GLU A 166 3.68 -3.48 -0.53
CA GLU A 166 4.68 -4.53 -0.34
C GLU A 166 4.47 -5.21 1.01
N VAL A 167 3.59 -6.19 1.02
CA VAL A 167 3.20 -6.90 2.23
C VAL A 167 4.10 -8.11 2.43
N ASP A 168 4.91 -8.05 3.48
CA ASP A 168 5.71 -9.17 3.98
C ASP A 168 5.33 -9.43 5.44
N TYR A 169 4.44 -10.41 5.65
CA TYR A 169 3.99 -10.75 6.99
C TYR A 169 5.13 -11.41 7.77
N LYS A 170 5.80 -10.62 8.63
CA LYS A 170 6.88 -11.06 9.53
C LYS A 170 8.04 -11.79 8.83
N GLY A 171 8.27 -11.54 7.55
CA GLY A 171 9.27 -12.28 6.78
C GLY A 171 8.90 -13.75 6.56
N ASP A 172 7.62 -14.11 6.70
CA ASP A 172 7.15 -15.47 6.47
C ASP A 172 6.79 -15.68 5.00
N ASN A 173 7.72 -16.26 4.26
CA ASN A 173 7.54 -16.59 2.86
C ASN A 173 6.44 -17.64 2.59
N LEU A 174 5.88 -18.26 3.63
CA LEU A 174 4.80 -19.24 3.50
C LEU A 174 3.41 -18.59 3.45
N LEU A 175 3.30 -17.31 3.82
CA LEU A 175 2.05 -16.54 3.82
C LEU A 175 2.20 -15.22 3.05
N PRO A 176 2.62 -15.25 1.76
CA PRO A 176 2.69 -14.03 0.97
C PRO A 176 1.30 -13.42 0.79
N GLY A 177 1.23 -12.10 0.72
CA GLY A 177 -0.02 -11.40 0.42
C GLY A 177 -1.04 -11.33 1.56
N PHE A 178 -0.63 -11.52 2.82
CA PHE A 178 -1.49 -11.32 4.00
C PHE A 178 -1.07 -10.05 4.74
N ASP A 179 -1.88 -9.00 4.70
CA ASP A 179 -1.63 -7.77 5.46
C ASP A 179 -2.38 -7.76 6.79
N TRP A 180 -1.63 -7.93 7.88
CA TRP A 180 -2.10 -7.79 9.26
C TRP A 180 -1.83 -6.41 9.86
N GLY A 181 -1.49 -5.41 9.05
CA GLY A 181 -1.09 -4.08 9.47
C GLY A 181 0.43 -3.91 9.40
N VAL A 182 0.98 -4.06 8.21
CA VAL A 182 2.41 -3.81 7.93
C VAL A 182 2.71 -2.34 8.21
N TYR A 183 3.87 -2.08 8.83
CA TYR A 183 4.28 -0.72 9.17
C TYR A 183 4.47 0.13 7.90
N PRO A 184 3.97 1.37 7.85
CA PRO A 184 4.12 2.24 6.70
C PRO A 184 5.61 2.58 6.46
N LEU A 185 6.00 2.67 5.20
CA LEU A 185 7.33 3.11 4.83
C LEU A 185 7.53 4.58 5.21
N ALA A 186 8.60 4.84 5.96
CA ALA A 186 8.97 6.19 6.34
C ALA A 186 9.56 6.94 5.14
N ARG A 187 9.13 8.19 4.95
CA ARG A 187 9.83 9.13 4.09
C ARG A 187 11.01 9.72 4.84
N THR A 188 12.22 9.51 4.32
CA THR A 188 13.45 9.97 4.98
C THR A 188 14.10 11.09 4.18
N TYR A 189 14.43 12.18 4.84
CA TYR A 189 15.16 13.31 4.26
C TYR A 189 16.58 13.31 4.81
N SER A 190 17.55 13.36 3.94
CA SER A 190 18.96 13.38 4.29
C SER A 190 19.68 14.54 3.61
N ILE A 191 20.59 15.17 4.34
CA ILE A 191 21.55 16.13 3.79
C ILE A 191 22.96 15.62 4.08
N GLY A 192 23.84 15.70 3.12
CA GLY A 192 25.21 15.26 3.28
C GLY A 192 26.22 16.11 2.52
N ALA A 193 27.47 16.01 2.94
CA ALA A 193 28.60 16.62 2.28
C ALA A 193 29.72 15.60 2.06
N LYS A 194 30.33 15.62 0.89
CA LYS A 194 31.56 14.85 0.58
C LYS A 194 32.69 15.82 0.33
N ILE A 195 33.75 15.70 1.13
CA ILE A 195 34.93 16.54 1.05
C ILE A 195 36.13 15.67 0.69
N THR A 196 36.93 16.10 -0.26
CA THR A 196 38.21 15.46 -0.62
C THR A 196 39.32 16.48 -0.44
N PHE A 197 40.36 16.08 0.27
CA PHE A 197 41.57 16.90 0.54
C PHE A 197 42.73 16.50 -0.34
#